data_90dbac6e1d51eff37eebc30dce8a549a
#
_entry.id   90dbac6e1d51eff37eebc30dce8a549a
#
_cell.length_a   1.000
_cell.length_b   1.000
_cell.length_c   1.000
_cell.angle_alpha   90.00
_cell.angle_beta   90.00
_cell.angle_gamma   90.00
#
_symmetry.space_group_name_H-M   'P 1'
#
loop_
_entity.id
_entity.type
_entity.pdbx_description
1 polymer ?
#
loop_
_entity_poly.entity_id
_entity_poly.type
_entity_poly.pdbx_seq_one_letter_code
_entity_poly.pdbx_strand_id
1 'polypeptide(L)'
;MNVWLVNQYAIPPTQPGITRHFTFAAALNRRGHDVTLIASSFDHVTRKETRLQPGETFRLETIEGVRFLWVRSPPYEGNTKNRVWNMLVFAWRVWRGQGTQALPPPDVIVGSSPHLFGAFAAWRLARALGVPFVLEVRDLWPETLIEGSNIRRDHPVVRALAWIERTLYRNAARIITLWPKSPPYIAERGGAPERIEWIPNGVTLEEIRAQPPGSRPGPLSAMYLGAHGLLNSLHTVVEAAALLHADGYDDRIRFRFVGDGPRKPELVQQADRAGLAGMVRFEAPVPKRSISAVNGRGRHLHHAVAPGRAVSMGDQPKQAVRLHGGGAAGRVGGRCRGQSGGGGRCRPRGPSGGRRRPR
;
A
#
# COMPACT_ATOMS: atom_id res chain seq x y z
N MET A 1 -17.56 21.50 -0.94
CA MET A 1 -16.54 21.69 0.10
C MET A 1 -15.16 21.69 -0.55
N ASN A 2 -14.29 22.58 -0.11
CA ASN A 2 -12.88 22.61 -0.50
C ASN A 2 -12.08 21.73 0.46
N VAL A 3 -11.46 20.67 -0.06
CA VAL A 3 -10.71 19.70 0.73
C VAL A 3 -9.25 19.75 0.36
N TRP A 4 -8.37 20.03 1.31
CA TRP A 4 -6.94 19.86 1.10
C TRP A 4 -6.49 18.53 1.67
N LEU A 5 -5.93 17.67 0.83
CA LEU A 5 -5.42 16.36 1.22
C LEU A 5 -3.89 16.37 1.11
N VAL A 6 -3.24 16.35 2.26
CA VAL A 6 -1.78 16.39 2.38
C VAL A 6 -1.24 14.97 2.45
N ASN A 7 -0.56 14.53 1.41
CA ASN A 7 0.23 13.30 1.40
C ASN A 7 1.48 13.48 0.54
N GLN A 8 2.64 13.42 1.16
CA GLN A 8 3.92 13.61 0.47
C GLN A 8 4.11 12.70 -0.75
N TYR A 9 3.57 11.48 -0.70
CA TYR A 9 3.74 10.45 -1.72
C TYR A 9 2.49 10.24 -2.59
N ALA A 10 1.58 11.20 -2.63
CA ALA A 10 0.46 11.13 -3.55
C ALA A 10 0.95 11.25 -5.00
N ILE A 11 0.47 10.34 -5.85
CA ILE A 11 0.85 10.25 -7.27
C ILE A 11 -0.39 10.12 -8.16
N PRO A 12 -0.32 10.57 -9.41
CA PRO A 12 -1.35 10.33 -10.41
C PRO A 12 -1.30 8.89 -10.97
N PRO A 13 -2.37 8.41 -11.63
CA PRO A 13 -2.43 7.04 -12.18
C PRO A 13 -1.49 6.80 -13.36
N THR A 14 -0.87 7.84 -13.89
CA THR A 14 0.18 7.77 -14.92
C THR A 14 1.50 7.23 -14.40
N GLN A 15 1.66 7.15 -13.08
CA GLN A 15 2.85 6.62 -12.41
C GLN A 15 2.58 5.26 -11.76
N PRO A 16 3.60 4.39 -11.63
CA PRO A 16 3.47 3.15 -10.88
C PRO A 16 3.38 3.43 -9.38
N GLY A 17 2.45 2.77 -8.68
CA GLY A 17 2.30 2.90 -7.24
C GLY A 17 0.85 2.99 -6.76
N ILE A 18 0.69 3.40 -5.49
CA ILE A 18 -0.62 3.46 -4.84
C ILE A 18 -1.27 4.83 -5.09
N THR A 19 -2.34 4.86 -5.87
CA THR A 19 -3.07 6.08 -6.26
C THR A 19 -4.31 6.33 -5.40
N ARG A 20 -4.37 5.85 -4.15
CA ARG A 20 -5.53 5.98 -3.26
C ARG A 20 -6.04 7.42 -3.16
N HIS A 21 -5.15 8.37 -2.92
CA HIS A 21 -5.52 9.77 -2.74
C HIS A 21 -6.05 10.40 -4.03
N PHE A 22 -5.45 10.06 -5.17
CA PHE A 22 -5.97 10.46 -6.47
C PHE A 22 -7.36 9.90 -6.71
N THR A 23 -7.58 8.61 -6.45
CA THR A 23 -8.88 7.96 -6.63
C THR A 23 -9.94 8.58 -5.72
N PHE A 24 -9.60 8.92 -4.48
CA PHE A 24 -10.52 9.60 -3.56
C PHE A 24 -10.81 11.03 -4.00
N ALA A 25 -9.79 11.80 -4.39
CA ALA A 25 -9.97 13.14 -4.91
C ALA A 25 -10.89 13.15 -6.13
N ALA A 26 -10.65 12.28 -7.11
CA ALA A 26 -11.50 12.15 -8.28
C ALA A 26 -12.94 11.75 -7.92
N ALA A 27 -13.13 10.85 -6.95
CA ALA A 27 -14.46 10.44 -6.51
C ALA A 27 -15.21 11.55 -5.76
N LEU A 28 -14.52 12.33 -4.94
CA LEU A 28 -15.08 13.48 -4.24
C LEU A 28 -15.40 14.63 -5.21
N ASN A 29 -14.54 14.89 -6.20
CA ASN A 29 -14.80 15.89 -7.24
C ASN A 29 -16.08 15.56 -8.03
N ARG A 30 -16.31 14.27 -8.40
CA ARG A 30 -17.57 13.82 -9.02
C ARG A 30 -18.81 14.01 -8.15
N ARG A 31 -18.64 14.14 -6.84
CA ARG A 31 -19.71 14.43 -5.86
C ARG A 31 -19.88 15.92 -5.55
N GLY A 32 -19.22 16.79 -6.31
CA GLY A 32 -19.34 18.24 -6.16
C GLY A 32 -18.46 18.86 -5.06
N HIS A 33 -17.43 18.14 -4.61
CA HIS A 33 -16.38 18.71 -3.75
C HIS A 33 -15.22 19.19 -4.63
N ASP A 34 -14.38 20.11 -4.13
CA ASP A 34 -13.15 20.55 -4.78
C ASP A 34 -11.96 20.05 -3.96
N VAL A 35 -11.23 19.06 -4.48
CA VAL A 35 -10.12 18.43 -3.76
C VAL A 35 -8.79 18.82 -4.35
N THR A 36 -7.90 19.35 -3.50
CA THR A 36 -6.51 19.60 -3.86
C THR A 36 -5.59 18.63 -3.13
N LEU A 37 -4.79 17.88 -3.88
CA LEU A 37 -3.74 17.03 -3.34
C LEU A 37 -2.46 17.85 -3.16
N ILE A 38 -1.96 17.94 -1.92
CA ILE A 38 -0.69 18.58 -1.59
C ILE A 38 0.37 17.49 -1.45
N ALA A 39 1.29 17.42 -2.40
CA ALA A 39 2.25 16.34 -2.54
C ALA A 39 3.67 16.85 -2.82
N SER A 40 4.67 15.98 -2.64
CA SER A 40 6.05 16.28 -3.04
C SER A 40 6.20 16.25 -4.55
N SER A 41 6.94 17.22 -5.09
CA SER A 41 7.36 17.21 -6.49
C SER A 41 8.41 16.15 -6.79
N PHE A 42 9.19 15.77 -5.78
CA PHE A 42 10.19 14.71 -5.89
C PHE A 42 9.53 13.34 -5.88
N ASP A 43 9.71 12.59 -6.96
CA ASP A 43 9.20 11.22 -7.08
C ASP A 43 10.07 10.25 -6.29
N HIS A 44 9.49 9.63 -5.26
CA HIS A 44 10.20 8.72 -4.36
C HIS A 44 10.49 7.33 -4.99
N VAL A 45 9.81 6.96 -6.08
CA VAL A 45 10.02 5.70 -6.80
C VAL A 45 11.19 5.84 -7.77
N THR A 46 11.14 6.87 -8.62
CA THR A 46 12.19 7.15 -9.61
C THR A 46 13.39 7.90 -9.02
N ARG A 47 13.21 8.50 -7.83
CA ARG A 47 14.20 9.34 -7.12
C ARG A 47 14.65 10.53 -7.94
N LYS A 48 13.73 11.14 -8.66
CA LYS A 48 13.97 12.31 -9.52
C LYS A 48 12.98 13.42 -9.21
N GLU A 49 13.43 14.66 -9.39
CA GLU A 49 12.52 15.78 -9.49
C GLU A 49 11.86 15.71 -10.87
N THR A 50 10.54 15.59 -10.90
CA THR A 50 9.80 15.36 -12.15
C THR A 50 8.75 16.43 -12.45
N ARG A 51 8.55 17.38 -11.51
CA ARG A 51 7.42 18.31 -11.57
C ARG A 51 7.82 19.78 -11.64
N LEU A 52 8.93 20.14 -11.05
CA LEU A 52 9.35 21.52 -10.87
C LEU A 52 10.61 21.85 -11.66
N GLN A 53 10.64 23.03 -12.26
CA GLN A 53 11.84 23.57 -12.88
C GLN A 53 12.85 24.04 -11.82
N PRO A 54 14.13 24.18 -12.16
CA PRO A 54 15.12 24.82 -11.27
C PRO A 54 14.61 26.19 -10.78
N GLY A 55 14.71 26.44 -9.46
CA GLY A 55 14.23 27.68 -8.84
C GLY A 55 12.77 27.66 -8.40
N GLU A 56 11.89 26.88 -9.00
CA GLU A 56 10.51 26.76 -8.53
C GLU A 56 10.45 26.06 -7.17
N THR A 57 9.59 26.53 -6.28
CA THR A 57 9.39 25.97 -4.95
C THR A 57 8.06 25.25 -4.79
N PHE A 58 7.11 25.55 -5.66
CA PHE A 58 5.82 24.85 -5.79
C PHE A 58 5.26 25.05 -7.21
N ARG A 59 4.28 24.22 -7.58
CA ARG A 59 3.51 24.33 -8.83
C ARG A 59 2.11 23.77 -8.63
N LEU A 60 1.12 24.45 -9.22
CA LEU A 60 -0.22 23.91 -9.38
C LEU A 60 -0.32 23.20 -10.74
N GLU A 61 -0.90 22.01 -10.71
CA GLU A 61 -1.13 21.20 -11.91
C GLU A 61 -2.46 20.47 -11.78
N THR A 62 -3.24 20.42 -12.85
CA THR A 62 -4.46 19.59 -12.88
C THR A 62 -4.21 18.37 -13.75
N ILE A 63 -4.35 17.18 -13.18
CA ILE A 63 -4.12 15.90 -13.86
C ILE A 63 -5.43 15.10 -13.81
N GLU A 64 -5.99 14.80 -14.99
CA GLU A 64 -7.24 14.04 -15.12
C GLU A 64 -8.36 14.59 -14.19
N GLY A 65 -8.50 15.92 -14.11
CA GLY A 65 -9.51 16.61 -13.31
C GLY A 65 -9.24 16.69 -11.81
N VAL A 66 -8.08 16.24 -11.34
CA VAL A 66 -7.65 16.37 -9.94
C VAL A 66 -6.54 17.41 -9.83
N ARG A 67 -6.74 18.41 -8.96
CA ARG A 67 -5.75 19.46 -8.68
C ARG A 67 -4.65 18.94 -7.77
N PHE A 68 -3.39 19.17 -8.14
CA PHE A 68 -2.21 18.96 -7.34
C PHE A 68 -1.52 20.28 -7.01
N LEU A 69 -1.12 20.45 -5.78
CA LEU A 69 -0.11 21.40 -5.35
C LEU A 69 1.18 20.60 -5.10
N TRP A 70 2.08 20.67 -6.06
CA TRP A 70 3.41 20.09 -5.94
C TRP A 70 4.31 20.99 -5.12
N VAL A 71 4.87 20.45 -4.04
CA VAL A 71 5.77 21.18 -3.13
C VAL A 71 7.17 20.59 -3.27
N ARG A 72 8.16 21.43 -3.56
CA ARG A 72 9.55 20.99 -3.71
C ARG A 72 10.05 20.32 -2.43
N SER A 73 10.73 19.19 -2.59
CA SER A 73 11.44 18.50 -1.51
C SER A 73 12.85 18.15 -1.97
N PRO A 74 13.87 18.19 -1.08
CA PRO A 74 15.25 17.87 -1.46
C PRO A 74 15.35 16.44 -2.01
N PRO A 75 16.24 16.20 -2.98
CA PRO A 75 16.46 14.84 -3.47
C PRO A 75 17.12 13.95 -2.41
N TYR A 76 16.91 12.64 -2.53
CA TYR A 76 17.59 11.64 -1.70
C TYR A 76 17.79 10.33 -2.46
N GLU A 77 18.77 9.55 -2.02
CA GLU A 77 19.02 8.19 -2.47
C GLU A 77 18.96 7.22 -1.30
N GLY A 78 18.37 6.04 -1.51
CA GLY A 78 18.25 5.01 -0.48
C GLY A 78 17.41 5.41 0.74
N ASN A 79 17.60 4.70 1.86
CA ASN A 79 16.99 5.00 3.17
C ASN A 79 17.99 5.73 4.08
N THR A 80 18.42 6.91 3.68
CA THR A 80 19.46 7.70 4.34
C THR A 80 18.90 8.85 5.17
N LYS A 81 19.79 9.56 5.89
CA LYS A 81 19.46 10.81 6.59
C LYS A 81 18.81 11.83 5.65
N ASN A 82 19.19 11.83 4.37
CA ASN A 82 18.61 12.72 3.35
C ASN A 82 17.12 12.44 3.10
N ARG A 83 16.67 11.20 3.25
CA ARG A 83 15.22 10.88 3.19
C ARG A 83 14.46 11.52 4.35
N VAL A 84 15.02 11.48 5.56
CA VAL A 84 14.42 12.16 6.73
C VAL A 84 14.40 13.67 6.49
N TRP A 85 15.48 14.22 5.98
CA TRP A 85 15.57 15.64 5.61
C TRP A 85 14.51 16.03 4.56
N ASN A 86 14.33 15.22 3.53
CA ASN A 86 13.28 15.40 2.52
C ASN A 86 11.88 15.48 3.17
N MET A 87 11.57 14.56 4.10
CA MET A 87 10.30 14.56 4.84
C MET A 87 10.11 15.81 5.69
N LEU A 88 11.17 16.25 6.40
CA LEU A 88 11.12 17.43 7.26
C LEU A 88 10.95 18.72 6.46
N VAL A 89 11.66 18.86 5.33
CA VAL A 89 11.52 20.03 4.45
C VAL A 89 10.12 20.08 3.83
N PHE A 90 9.59 18.95 3.37
CA PHE A 90 8.21 18.89 2.90
C PHE A 90 7.24 19.35 3.99
N ALA A 91 7.34 18.77 5.18
CA ALA A 91 6.48 19.11 6.31
C ALA A 91 6.59 20.60 6.69
N TRP A 92 7.80 21.15 6.75
CA TRP A 92 8.01 22.56 7.05
C TRP A 92 7.37 23.48 5.99
N ARG A 93 7.51 23.16 4.71
CA ARG A 93 6.89 23.93 3.61
C ARG A 93 5.37 23.88 3.65
N VAL A 94 4.79 22.71 3.91
CA VAL A 94 3.33 22.55 4.10
C VAL A 94 2.87 23.37 5.29
N TRP A 95 3.55 23.29 6.43
CA TRP A 95 3.21 24.08 7.61
C TRP A 95 3.27 25.59 7.35
N ARG A 96 4.24 26.05 6.55
CA ARG A 96 4.35 27.46 6.12
C ARG A 96 3.30 27.84 5.07
N GLY A 97 2.43 26.93 4.67
CA GLY A 97 1.42 27.17 3.65
C GLY A 97 1.98 27.47 2.26
N GLN A 98 3.14 26.89 1.91
CA GLN A 98 3.79 27.18 0.64
C GLN A 98 2.90 26.81 -0.55
N GLY A 99 2.56 27.80 -1.39
CA GLY A 99 1.70 27.67 -2.55
C GLY A 99 0.19 27.62 -2.23
N THR A 100 -0.21 27.56 -0.95
CA THR A 100 -1.63 27.46 -0.58
C THR A 100 -2.40 28.76 -0.78
N GLN A 101 -1.71 29.90 -0.86
CA GLN A 101 -2.31 31.19 -1.20
C GLN A 101 -2.93 31.22 -2.61
N ALA A 102 -2.54 30.31 -3.48
CA ALA A 102 -3.10 30.15 -4.83
C ALA A 102 -4.30 29.18 -4.87
N LEU A 103 -4.73 28.65 -3.73
CA LEU A 103 -5.86 27.72 -3.59
C LEU A 103 -7.08 28.40 -2.97
N PRO A 104 -8.30 27.95 -3.29
CA PRO A 104 -9.47 28.30 -2.50
C PRO A 104 -9.27 27.89 -1.03
N PRO A 105 -9.76 28.70 -0.04
CA PRO A 105 -9.66 28.34 1.36
C PRO A 105 -10.28 26.95 1.63
N PRO A 106 -9.65 26.11 2.46
CA PRO A 106 -10.18 24.77 2.73
C PRO A 106 -11.32 24.83 3.76
N ASP A 107 -12.32 23.97 3.59
CA ASP A 107 -13.30 23.66 4.62
C ASP A 107 -12.79 22.58 5.57
N VAL A 108 -11.83 21.77 5.13
CA VAL A 108 -11.21 20.68 5.90
C VAL A 108 -9.82 20.35 5.34
N ILE A 109 -8.90 20.00 6.23
CA ILE A 109 -7.59 19.49 5.85
C ILE A 109 -7.44 18.05 6.31
N VAL A 110 -7.11 17.17 5.36
CA VAL A 110 -6.81 15.76 5.61
C VAL A 110 -5.30 15.58 5.59
N GLY A 111 -4.71 15.12 6.68
CA GLY A 111 -3.30 14.76 6.77
C GLY A 111 -3.13 13.25 6.73
N SER A 112 -2.42 12.73 5.74
CA SER A 112 -2.21 11.30 5.57
C SER A 112 -0.80 10.89 5.99
N SER A 113 -0.67 9.85 6.83
CA SER A 113 0.61 9.17 7.02
C SER A 113 0.92 8.35 5.76
N PRO A 114 2.13 8.11 5.33
CA PRO A 114 3.01 7.08 5.85
C PRO A 114 4.13 7.58 6.77
N HIS A 115 4.34 8.86 6.89
CA HIS A 115 5.18 9.42 7.95
C HIS A 115 4.45 10.55 8.68
N LEU A 116 4.71 10.67 9.99
CA LEU A 116 3.96 11.58 10.85
C LEU A 116 4.23 13.06 10.61
N PHE A 117 5.39 13.42 10.04
CA PHE A 117 5.78 14.83 9.86
C PHE A 117 4.83 15.59 8.93
N GLY A 118 4.46 14.99 7.79
CA GLY A 118 3.51 15.60 6.85
C GLY A 118 2.11 15.75 7.45
N ALA A 119 1.63 14.73 8.17
CA ALA A 119 0.35 14.78 8.87
C ALA A 119 0.36 15.83 10.02
N PHE A 120 1.48 15.95 10.74
CA PHE A 120 1.66 16.97 11.77
C PHE A 120 1.65 18.38 11.20
N ALA A 121 2.33 18.59 10.06
CA ALA A 121 2.29 19.86 9.35
C ALA A 121 0.88 20.21 8.86
N ALA A 122 0.13 19.24 8.35
CA ALA A 122 -1.27 19.40 7.94
C ALA A 122 -2.17 19.81 9.13
N TRP A 123 -2.00 19.16 10.29
CA TRP A 123 -2.69 19.55 11.52
C TRP A 123 -2.35 20.98 11.95
N ARG A 124 -1.06 21.36 11.94
CA ARG A 124 -0.62 22.72 12.28
C ARG A 124 -1.22 23.77 11.34
N LEU A 125 -1.26 23.45 10.05
CA LEU A 125 -1.87 24.32 9.04
C LEU A 125 -3.39 24.44 9.26
N ALA A 126 -4.10 23.33 9.50
CA ALA A 126 -5.53 23.32 9.80
C ALA A 126 -5.86 24.17 11.02
N ARG A 127 -5.06 24.05 12.09
CA ARG A 127 -5.21 24.86 13.30
C ARG A 127 -4.98 26.35 13.02
N ALA A 128 -3.99 26.70 12.20
CA ALA A 128 -3.70 28.09 11.85
C ALA A 128 -4.82 28.72 11.00
N LEU A 129 -5.50 27.93 10.18
CA LEU A 129 -6.62 28.36 9.35
C LEU A 129 -7.99 28.22 10.05
N GLY A 130 -8.04 27.67 11.27
CA GLY A 130 -9.30 27.50 12.02
C GLY A 130 -10.24 26.46 11.44
N VAL A 131 -9.74 25.48 10.67
CA VAL A 131 -10.55 24.46 10.00
C VAL A 131 -10.37 23.07 10.63
N PRO A 132 -11.37 22.16 10.51
CA PRO A 132 -11.26 20.79 10.99
C PRO A 132 -10.07 20.05 10.37
N PHE A 133 -9.40 19.22 11.19
CA PHE A 133 -8.34 18.33 10.78
C PHE A 133 -8.80 16.87 10.80
N VAL A 134 -8.61 16.15 9.71
CA VAL A 134 -8.85 14.71 9.62
C VAL A 134 -7.51 14.00 9.45
N LEU A 135 -7.28 12.98 10.26
CA LEU A 135 -6.07 12.17 10.17
C LEU A 135 -6.35 10.87 9.40
N GLU A 136 -5.56 10.58 8.37
CA GLU A 136 -5.56 9.26 7.74
C GLU A 136 -4.33 8.47 8.19
N VAL A 137 -4.56 7.37 8.92
CA VAL A 137 -3.54 6.45 9.43
C VAL A 137 -3.37 5.29 8.44
N ARG A 138 -2.26 5.29 7.72
CA ARG A 138 -1.92 4.24 6.74
C ARG A 138 -0.95 3.20 7.29
N ASP A 139 -0.04 3.65 8.13
CA ASP A 139 0.92 2.82 8.86
C ASP A 139 0.95 3.28 10.32
N LEU A 140 1.06 2.34 11.26
CA LEU A 140 1.12 2.64 12.69
C LEU A 140 2.56 3.01 13.06
N TRP A 141 2.86 4.30 13.05
CA TRP A 141 4.11 4.84 13.53
C TRP A 141 4.01 5.19 15.02
N PRO A 142 5.03 4.91 15.85
CA PRO A 142 6.38 4.42 15.49
C PRO A 142 6.50 2.89 15.38
N GLU A 143 5.44 2.08 15.58
CA GLU A 143 5.52 0.62 15.58
C GLU A 143 6.13 0.07 14.28
N THR A 144 5.71 0.62 13.12
CA THR A 144 6.28 0.23 11.82
C THR A 144 7.80 0.48 11.73
N LEU A 145 8.30 1.54 12.39
CA LEU A 145 9.74 1.79 12.45
C LEU A 145 10.44 0.78 13.37
N ILE A 146 9.88 0.50 14.55
CA ILE A 146 10.43 -0.45 15.52
C ILE A 146 10.52 -1.85 14.92
N GLU A 147 9.47 -2.29 14.25
CA GLU A 147 9.41 -3.63 13.64
C GLU A 147 10.27 -3.75 12.37
N GLY A 148 10.39 -2.66 11.60
CA GLY A 148 11.19 -2.61 10.37
C GLY A 148 12.68 -2.29 10.57
N SER A 149 13.08 -1.97 11.79
CA SER A 149 14.47 -1.66 12.18
C SER A 149 14.72 -2.14 13.62
N ASN A 150 15.95 -2.44 13.96
CA ASN A 150 16.31 -2.86 15.33
C ASN A 150 16.39 -1.68 16.32
N ILE A 151 15.55 -0.64 16.15
CA ILE A 151 15.52 0.54 17.05
C ILE A 151 14.73 0.19 18.31
N ARG A 152 15.31 0.47 19.46
CA ARG A 152 14.67 0.24 20.76
C ARG A 152 13.51 1.21 20.99
N ARG A 153 12.49 0.78 21.74
CA ARG A 153 11.30 1.59 22.07
C ARG A 153 11.62 2.85 22.89
N ASP A 154 12.69 2.82 23.68
CA ASP A 154 13.14 3.93 24.51
C ASP A 154 14.01 4.97 23.76
N HIS A 155 14.35 4.71 22.51
CA HIS A 155 15.14 5.61 21.68
C HIS A 155 14.48 6.99 21.53
N PRO A 156 15.22 8.11 21.66
CA PRO A 156 14.64 9.47 21.61
C PRO A 156 13.78 9.74 20.36
N VAL A 157 14.18 9.24 19.19
CA VAL A 157 13.41 9.38 17.95
C VAL A 157 12.06 8.66 18.06
N VAL A 158 12.02 7.45 18.63
CA VAL A 158 10.79 6.69 18.84
C VAL A 158 9.85 7.44 19.79
N ARG A 159 10.40 8.00 20.89
CA ARG A 159 9.62 8.81 21.84
C ARG A 159 9.04 10.08 21.20
N ALA A 160 9.83 10.76 20.36
CA ALA A 160 9.37 11.94 19.63
C ALA A 160 8.25 11.60 18.63
N LEU A 161 8.41 10.51 17.88
CA LEU A 161 7.37 10.04 16.95
C LEU A 161 6.10 9.60 17.70
N ALA A 162 6.22 8.92 18.84
CA ALA A 162 5.08 8.55 19.68
C ALA A 162 4.36 9.78 20.26
N TRP A 163 5.08 10.85 20.57
CA TRP A 163 4.47 12.11 20.97
C TRP A 163 3.69 12.76 19.83
N ILE A 164 4.26 12.80 18.62
CA ILE A 164 3.56 13.32 17.43
C ILE A 164 2.29 12.49 17.16
N GLU A 165 2.40 11.16 17.18
CA GLU A 165 1.29 10.25 17.00
C GLU A 165 0.12 10.54 17.96
N ARG A 166 0.41 10.57 19.26
CA ARG A 166 -0.58 10.88 20.29
C ARG A 166 -1.20 12.26 20.12
N THR A 167 -0.39 13.25 19.74
CA THR A 167 -0.87 14.61 19.47
C THR A 167 -1.85 14.61 18.30
N LEU A 168 -1.54 13.90 17.22
CA LEU A 168 -2.44 13.81 16.06
C LEU A 168 -3.75 13.09 16.40
N TYR A 169 -3.69 11.97 17.14
CA TYR A 169 -4.90 11.22 17.54
C TYR A 169 -5.84 12.05 18.40
N ARG A 170 -5.30 12.81 19.37
CA ARG A 170 -6.09 13.66 20.26
C ARG A 170 -6.75 14.84 19.57
N ASN A 171 -6.10 15.39 18.55
CA ASN A 171 -6.52 16.63 17.90
C ASN A 171 -7.28 16.42 16.59
N ALA A 172 -7.38 15.20 16.09
CA ALA A 172 -8.16 14.92 14.88
C ALA A 172 -9.65 14.97 15.14
N ALA A 173 -10.39 15.71 14.30
CA ALA A 173 -11.87 15.73 14.31
C ALA A 173 -12.41 14.35 13.88
N ARG A 174 -11.74 13.66 12.97
CA ARG A 174 -11.98 12.26 12.57
C ARG A 174 -10.65 11.58 12.29
N ILE A 175 -10.60 10.27 12.49
CA ILE A 175 -9.43 9.42 12.19
C ILE A 175 -9.87 8.33 11.23
N ILE A 176 -9.27 8.32 10.06
CA ILE A 176 -9.46 7.26 9.06
C ILE A 176 -8.33 6.25 9.23
N THR A 177 -8.65 4.96 9.33
CA THR A 177 -7.65 3.90 9.34
C THR A 177 -7.88 2.89 8.25
N LEU A 178 -6.78 2.35 7.69
CA LEU A 178 -6.83 1.31 6.67
C LEU A 178 -6.93 -0.11 7.26
N TRP A 179 -6.62 -0.26 8.54
CA TRP A 179 -6.49 -1.56 9.21
C TRP A 179 -7.69 -1.83 10.13
N PRO A 180 -8.44 -2.92 9.94
CA PRO A 180 -9.64 -3.20 10.73
C PRO A 180 -9.36 -3.45 12.22
N LYS A 181 -8.13 -3.85 12.56
CA LYS A 181 -7.71 -4.15 13.94
C LYS A 181 -6.92 -3.01 14.60
N SER A 182 -6.79 -1.85 13.95
CA SER A 182 -6.08 -0.71 14.53
C SER A 182 -6.90 0.21 15.44
N PRO A 183 -8.25 0.26 15.42
CA PRO A 183 -9.01 1.14 16.29
C PRO A 183 -8.65 1.01 17.78
N PRO A 184 -8.50 -0.18 18.39
CA PRO A 184 -8.08 -0.30 19.79
C PRO A 184 -6.70 0.32 20.05
N TYR A 185 -5.73 0.09 19.16
CA TYR A 185 -4.38 0.69 19.26
C TYR A 185 -4.44 2.22 19.24
N ILE A 186 -5.25 2.79 18.34
CA ILE A 186 -5.42 4.25 18.20
C ILE A 186 -6.10 4.82 19.45
N ALA A 187 -7.11 4.13 19.98
CA ALA A 187 -7.84 4.54 21.18
C ALA A 187 -6.94 4.55 22.43
N GLU A 188 -6.12 3.52 22.64
CA GLU A 188 -5.12 3.45 23.73
C GLU A 188 -4.12 4.60 23.70
N ARG A 189 -3.92 5.22 22.53
CA ARG A 189 -2.99 6.35 22.33
C ARG A 189 -3.67 7.71 22.27
N GLY A 190 -4.96 7.77 22.61
CA GLY A 190 -5.72 8.99 22.80
C GLY A 190 -6.63 9.38 21.65
N GLY A 191 -6.86 8.50 20.67
CA GLY A 191 -7.92 8.66 19.68
C GLY A 191 -9.27 8.33 20.30
N ALA A 192 -10.27 9.22 20.16
CA ALA A 192 -11.62 8.94 20.63
C ALA A 192 -12.29 7.88 19.74
N PRO A 193 -12.76 6.73 20.27
CA PRO A 193 -13.27 5.62 19.48
C PRO A 193 -14.38 6.00 18.49
N GLU A 194 -15.27 6.91 18.88
CA GLU A 194 -16.37 7.42 18.06
C GLU A 194 -15.92 8.30 16.88
N ARG A 195 -14.64 8.65 16.82
CA ARG A 195 -14.03 9.42 15.73
C ARG A 195 -13.22 8.56 14.77
N ILE A 196 -13.12 7.25 15.05
CA ILE A 196 -12.29 6.33 14.27
C ILE A 196 -13.15 5.61 13.24
N GLU A 197 -12.83 5.79 11.96
CA GLU A 197 -13.51 5.16 10.83
C GLU A 197 -12.57 4.22 10.09
N TRP A 198 -13.02 3.01 9.83
CA TRP A 198 -12.28 2.07 9.01
C TRP A 198 -12.65 2.24 7.53
N ILE A 199 -11.72 2.80 6.75
CA ILE A 199 -11.86 2.97 5.32
C ILE A 199 -10.68 2.28 4.62
N PRO A 200 -10.83 1.02 4.20
CA PRO A 200 -9.75 0.25 3.56
C PRO A 200 -9.36 0.80 2.19
N ASN A 201 -8.32 0.23 1.61
CA ASN A 201 -8.02 0.46 0.19
C ASN A 201 -9.16 -0.14 -0.65
N GLY A 202 -9.64 0.66 -1.58
CA GLY A 202 -10.67 0.28 -2.54
C GLY A 202 -10.11 0.12 -3.96
N VAL A 203 -11.00 -0.23 -4.86
CA VAL A 203 -10.76 -0.30 -6.30
C VAL A 203 -11.88 0.42 -7.03
N THR A 204 -11.58 0.98 -8.18
CA THR A 204 -12.59 1.54 -9.07
C THR A 204 -13.22 0.40 -9.84
N LEU A 205 -14.54 0.19 -9.69
CA LEU A 205 -15.23 -0.96 -10.29
C LEU A 205 -15.15 -0.94 -11.83
N GLU A 206 -15.17 0.23 -12.43
CA GLU A 206 -15.00 0.43 -13.87
C GLU A 206 -13.64 -0.08 -14.39
N GLU A 207 -12.61 -0.04 -13.54
CA GLU A 207 -11.28 -0.58 -13.86
C GLU A 207 -11.23 -2.11 -13.74
N ILE A 208 -12.21 -2.73 -13.05
CA ILE A 208 -12.36 -4.19 -12.89
C ILE A 208 -13.39 -4.70 -13.89
N ARG A 209 -13.35 -4.34 -15.13
CA ARG A 209 -14.14 -5.05 -16.13
C ARG A 209 -13.65 -6.48 -16.18
N ALA A 210 -14.52 -7.41 -15.78
CA ALA A 210 -14.26 -8.82 -15.88
C ALA A 210 -13.94 -9.15 -17.34
N GLN A 211 -12.69 -9.38 -17.64
CA GLN A 211 -12.39 -10.12 -18.85
C GLN A 211 -12.91 -11.54 -18.58
N PRO A 212 -13.74 -12.11 -19.46
CA PRO A 212 -14.17 -13.47 -19.28
C PRO A 212 -12.92 -14.33 -19.07
N PRO A 213 -12.96 -15.33 -18.19
CA PRO A 213 -11.84 -16.24 -18.00
C PRO A 213 -11.54 -16.86 -19.35
N GLY A 214 -10.53 -16.33 -20.02
CA GLY A 214 -10.08 -16.89 -21.27
C GLY A 214 -9.57 -18.27 -20.97
N SER A 215 -10.22 -19.30 -21.50
CA SER A 215 -9.64 -20.65 -21.60
C SER A 215 -8.50 -20.60 -22.62
N ARG A 216 -7.40 -19.94 -22.25
CA ARG A 216 -6.21 -20.00 -23.09
C ARG A 216 -5.46 -21.28 -22.78
N PRO A 217 -5.13 -22.06 -23.82
CA PRO A 217 -4.20 -23.16 -23.64
C PRO A 217 -2.85 -22.59 -23.18
N GLY A 218 -2.22 -23.22 -22.20
CA GLY A 218 -0.94 -22.82 -21.69
C GLY A 218 -0.83 -22.91 -20.15
N PRO A 219 0.37 -22.66 -19.62
CA PRO A 219 0.63 -22.77 -18.19
C PRO A 219 -0.17 -21.74 -17.39
N LEU A 220 -0.52 -22.11 -16.17
CA LEU A 220 -1.09 -21.20 -15.17
C LEU A 220 -0.08 -20.07 -14.89
N SER A 221 -0.52 -18.82 -14.94
CA SER A 221 0.33 -17.67 -14.59
C SER A 221 0.05 -17.22 -13.17
N ALA A 222 0.99 -17.44 -12.26
CA ALA A 222 0.99 -16.85 -10.93
C ALA A 222 1.69 -15.49 -10.99
N MET A 223 0.95 -14.39 -10.75
CA MET A 223 1.52 -13.05 -10.88
C MET A 223 1.49 -12.30 -9.55
N TYR A 224 2.64 -11.74 -9.19
CA TYR A 224 2.77 -10.71 -8.19
C TYR A 224 2.96 -9.35 -8.84
N LEU A 225 2.22 -8.35 -8.37
CA LEU A 225 2.31 -6.99 -8.86
C LEU A 225 2.47 -6.05 -7.68
N GLY A 226 3.66 -5.46 -7.55
CA GLY A 226 3.95 -4.58 -6.42
C GLY A 226 5.44 -4.38 -6.13
N ALA A 227 5.72 -3.75 -4.98
CA ALA A 227 7.09 -3.48 -4.56
C ALA A 227 7.83 -4.76 -4.15
N HIS A 228 9.07 -4.90 -4.62
CA HIS A 228 9.97 -6.00 -4.22
C HIS A 228 10.73 -5.60 -2.94
N GLY A 229 9.98 -5.43 -1.86
CA GLY A 229 10.48 -5.04 -0.53
C GLY A 229 10.61 -6.23 0.43
N LEU A 230 11.33 -6.01 1.54
CA LEU A 230 11.54 -7.03 2.57
C LEU A 230 10.21 -7.57 3.14
N LEU A 231 9.25 -6.70 3.43
CA LEU A 231 7.96 -7.05 4.02
C LEU A 231 7.04 -7.86 3.08
N ASN A 232 7.38 -7.96 1.80
CA ASN A 232 6.57 -8.70 0.83
C ASN A 232 6.94 -10.19 0.73
N SER A 233 8.03 -10.60 1.38
CA SER A 233 8.49 -12.01 1.48
C SER A 233 8.52 -12.77 0.16
N LEU A 234 8.88 -12.09 -0.94
CA LEU A 234 8.86 -12.71 -2.27
C LEU A 234 9.88 -13.86 -2.43
N HIS A 235 10.89 -13.92 -1.56
CA HIS A 235 11.84 -15.03 -1.51
C HIS A 235 11.12 -16.37 -1.28
N THR A 236 10.06 -16.40 -0.45
CA THR A 236 9.29 -17.62 -0.21
C THR A 236 8.50 -18.08 -1.44
N VAL A 237 8.10 -17.13 -2.32
CA VAL A 237 7.47 -17.47 -3.60
C VAL A 237 8.48 -18.03 -4.58
N VAL A 238 9.72 -17.51 -4.58
CA VAL A 238 10.81 -18.07 -5.38
C VAL A 238 11.20 -19.47 -4.89
N GLU A 239 11.23 -19.71 -3.57
CA GLU A 239 11.42 -21.03 -2.97
C GLU A 239 10.31 -22.00 -3.38
N ALA A 240 9.06 -21.57 -3.35
CA ALA A 240 7.94 -22.40 -3.81
C ALA A 240 8.03 -22.72 -5.31
N ALA A 241 8.50 -21.77 -6.13
CA ALA A 241 8.76 -22.03 -7.54
C ALA A 241 9.88 -23.08 -7.74
N ALA A 242 10.93 -23.05 -6.91
CA ALA A 242 12.01 -24.05 -6.96
C ALA A 242 11.51 -25.46 -6.60
N LEU A 243 10.63 -25.60 -5.62
CA LEU A 243 10.01 -26.87 -5.28
C LEU A 243 9.16 -27.40 -6.45
N LEU A 244 8.36 -26.55 -7.06
CA LEU A 244 7.54 -26.92 -8.22
C LEU A 244 8.38 -27.28 -9.45
N HIS A 245 9.50 -26.62 -9.63
CA HIS A 245 10.49 -26.97 -10.69
C HIS A 245 11.06 -28.37 -10.45
N ALA A 246 11.50 -28.66 -9.23
CA ALA A 246 12.00 -29.98 -8.85
C ALA A 246 10.95 -31.09 -9.04
N ASP A 247 9.65 -30.77 -8.87
CA ASP A 247 8.54 -31.69 -9.08
C ASP A 247 8.07 -31.74 -10.56
N GLY A 248 8.76 -31.09 -11.51
CA GLY A 248 8.49 -31.13 -12.95
C GLY A 248 7.27 -30.35 -13.40
N TYR A 249 6.90 -29.25 -12.71
CA TYR A 249 5.74 -28.41 -13.05
C TYR A 249 6.06 -27.27 -14.04
N ASP A 250 7.21 -27.26 -14.70
CA ASP A 250 7.67 -26.17 -15.55
C ASP A 250 6.71 -25.81 -16.69
N ASP A 251 6.06 -26.79 -17.28
CA ASP A 251 5.08 -26.56 -18.37
C ASP A 251 3.67 -26.24 -17.85
N ARG A 252 3.45 -26.32 -16.55
CA ARG A 252 2.11 -26.16 -15.93
C ARG A 252 1.91 -24.84 -15.24
N ILE A 253 3.00 -24.17 -14.76
CA ILE A 253 2.92 -22.91 -14.02
C ILE A 253 4.07 -21.98 -14.38
N ARG A 254 3.80 -20.68 -14.44
CA ARG A 254 4.75 -19.59 -14.62
C ARG A 254 4.58 -18.56 -13.53
N PHE A 255 5.68 -18.04 -13.00
CA PHE A 255 5.68 -16.97 -12.00
C PHE A 255 6.12 -15.66 -12.64
N ARG A 256 5.34 -14.59 -12.44
CA ARG A 256 5.65 -13.26 -12.96
C ARG A 256 5.68 -12.28 -11.80
N PHE A 257 6.81 -11.61 -11.63
CA PHE A 257 7.01 -10.57 -10.63
C PHE A 257 7.10 -9.22 -11.34
N VAL A 258 5.99 -8.46 -11.33
CA VAL A 258 5.89 -7.15 -11.98
C VAL A 258 6.09 -6.06 -10.95
N GLY A 259 7.18 -5.30 -11.06
CA GLY A 259 7.49 -4.24 -10.11
C GLY A 259 8.98 -4.02 -9.91
N ASP A 260 9.30 -3.25 -8.87
CA ASP A 260 10.68 -2.94 -8.49
C ASP A 260 10.83 -2.81 -6.97
N GLY A 261 12.07 -2.80 -6.49
CA GLY A 261 12.38 -2.61 -5.09
C GLY A 261 13.76 -3.12 -4.69
N PRO A 262 14.20 -2.79 -3.46
CA PRO A 262 15.58 -3.05 -3.02
C PRO A 262 15.96 -4.53 -3.00
N ARG A 263 14.98 -5.44 -2.91
CA ARG A 263 15.24 -6.90 -2.88
C ARG A 263 15.20 -7.55 -4.26
N LYS A 264 14.85 -6.82 -5.33
CA LYS A 264 14.75 -7.40 -6.67
C LYS A 264 16.04 -8.07 -7.15
N PRO A 265 17.25 -7.46 -6.99
CA PRO A 265 18.48 -8.10 -7.41
C PRO A 265 18.75 -9.45 -6.71
N GLU A 266 18.44 -9.53 -5.40
CA GLU A 266 18.61 -10.75 -4.62
C GLU A 266 17.62 -11.85 -5.06
N LEU A 267 16.37 -11.47 -5.36
CA LEU A 267 15.34 -12.40 -5.84
C LEU A 267 15.68 -12.96 -7.23
N VAL A 268 16.22 -12.13 -8.11
CA VAL A 268 16.73 -12.57 -9.43
C VAL A 268 17.84 -13.57 -9.23
N GLN A 269 18.84 -13.24 -8.41
CA GLN A 269 19.97 -14.15 -8.14
C GLN A 269 19.51 -15.47 -7.50
N GLN A 270 18.49 -15.43 -6.61
CA GLN A 270 17.91 -16.64 -6.02
C GLN A 270 17.25 -17.52 -7.08
N ALA A 271 16.49 -16.94 -8.01
CA ALA A 271 15.84 -17.66 -9.10
C ALA A 271 16.85 -18.25 -10.07
N ASP A 272 17.91 -17.49 -10.41
CA ASP A 272 18.99 -17.96 -11.30
C ASP A 272 19.75 -19.14 -10.70
N ARG A 273 20.11 -19.08 -9.40
CA ARG A 273 20.76 -20.19 -8.70
C ARG A 273 19.91 -21.46 -8.63
N ALA A 274 18.60 -21.30 -8.60
CA ALA A 274 17.65 -22.42 -8.60
C ALA A 274 17.26 -22.91 -10.02
N GLY A 275 17.87 -22.38 -11.08
CA GLY A 275 17.61 -22.80 -12.46
C GLY A 275 16.22 -22.41 -12.99
N LEU A 276 15.57 -21.39 -12.44
CA LEU A 276 14.17 -21.06 -12.70
C LEU A 276 13.93 -20.13 -13.91
N ALA A 277 14.91 -19.91 -14.78
CA ALA A 277 14.82 -18.98 -15.92
C ALA A 277 13.61 -19.23 -16.84
N GLY A 278 13.19 -20.49 -16.99
CA GLY A 278 12.00 -20.89 -17.75
C GLY A 278 10.68 -20.69 -17.01
N MET A 279 10.67 -20.65 -15.69
CA MET A 279 9.48 -20.63 -14.84
C MET A 279 9.22 -19.28 -14.17
N VAL A 280 10.26 -18.53 -13.83
CA VAL A 280 10.17 -17.25 -13.10
C VAL A 280 10.62 -16.10 -13.99
N ARG A 281 9.82 -15.03 -14.03
CA ARG A 281 10.13 -13.82 -14.78
C ARG A 281 9.98 -12.57 -13.92
N PHE A 282 10.98 -11.69 -13.93
CA PHE A 282 10.96 -10.37 -13.30
C PHE A 282 10.74 -9.28 -14.35
N GLU A 283 9.69 -8.48 -14.18
CA GLU A 283 9.29 -7.46 -15.13
C GLU A 283 9.41 -6.07 -14.50
N ALA A 284 9.47 -5.03 -15.34
CA ALA A 284 9.50 -3.65 -14.91
C ALA A 284 8.15 -3.23 -14.27
N PRO A 285 8.13 -2.23 -13.39
CA PRO A 285 6.88 -1.67 -12.86
C PRO A 285 6.04 -1.07 -13.98
N VAL A 286 4.71 -1.18 -13.86
CA VAL A 286 3.76 -0.64 -14.83
C VAL A 286 2.89 0.44 -14.19
N PRO A 287 2.46 1.48 -14.95
CA PRO A 287 1.48 2.44 -14.48
C PRO A 287 0.18 1.76 -14.04
N LYS A 288 -0.52 2.35 -13.05
CA LYS A 288 -1.76 1.76 -12.52
C LYS A 288 -2.80 1.49 -13.60
N ARG A 289 -2.97 2.40 -14.55
CA ARG A 289 -3.93 2.25 -15.67
C ARG A 289 -3.63 1.06 -16.59
N SER A 290 -2.38 0.61 -16.66
CA SER A 290 -1.95 -0.54 -17.47
C SER A 290 -2.14 -1.88 -16.79
N ILE A 291 -2.48 -1.90 -15.49
CA ILE A 291 -2.63 -3.13 -14.70
C ILE A 291 -3.70 -4.06 -15.28
N SER A 292 -4.83 -3.51 -15.73
CA SER A 292 -5.91 -4.30 -16.32
C SER A 292 -5.47 -5.04 -17.60
N ALA A 293 -4.65 -4.38 -18.42
CA ALA A 293 -4.10 -4.98 -19.65
C ALA A 293 -3.06 -6.07 -19.33
N VAL A 294 -2.27 -5.89 -18.26
CA VAL A 294 -1.31 -6.89 -17.81
C VAL A 294 -2.01 -8.10 -17.20
N ASN A 295 -3.11 -7.89 -16.47
CA ASN A 295 -3.92 -8.94 -15.84
C ASN A 295 -4.73 -9.77 -16.85
N GLY A 296 -5.09 -9.22 -18.02
CA GLY A 296 -5.94 -9.90 -19.01
C GLY A 296 -5.29 -11.12 -19.70
N ARG A 297 -4.08 -11.52 -19.35
CA ARG A 297 -3.29 -12.55 -20.06
C ARG A 297 -3.16 -13.89 -19.33
N GLY A 298 -3.93 -14.19 -18.27
CA GLY A 298 -3.82 -15.49 -17.61
C GLY A 298 -4.67 -15.65 -16.34
N ARG A 299 -4.66 -16.85 -15.76
CA ARG A 299 -5.17 -17.12 -14.40
C ARG A 299 -4.13 -16.58 -13.41
N HIS A 300 -4.56 -15.81 -12.42
CA HIS A 300 -3.65 -15.11 -11.52
C HIS A 300 -3.83 -15.54 -10.07
N LEU A 301 -2.71 -15.82 -9.41
CA LEU A 301 -2.62 -15.94 -7.96
C LEU A 301 -1.92 -14.71 -7.40
N HIS A 302 -2.50 -14.12 -6.36
CA HIS A 302 -1.94 -12.91 -5.77
C HIS A 302 -1.57 -13.14 -4.30
N HIS A 303 -0.36 -12.75 -3.94
CA HIS A 303 0.08 -12.32 -2.64
C HIS A 303 0.79 -13.31 -1.74
N ALA A 304 2.01 -12.96 -1.38
CA ALA A 304 2.72 -13.49 -0.23
C ALA A 304 3.01 -12.34 0.77
N VAL A 305 2.75 -12.54 2.04
CA VAL A 305 3.07 -11.61 3.14
C VAL A 305 3.88 -12.34 4.20
N ALA A 306 4.97 -11.73 4.66
CA ALA A 306 5.73 -12.29 5.77
C ALA A 306 4.89 -12.33 7.06
N PRO A 307 4.93 -13.41 7.82
CA PRO A 307 4.37 -13.43 9.16
C PRO A 307 5.20 -12.51 10.06
N GLY A 308 4.61 -11.40 10.53
CA GLY A 308 5.21 -10.46 11.46
C GLY A 308 4.15 -9.89 12.40
N ARG A 309 4.55 -9.30 13.53
CA ARG A 309 3.60 -8.69 14.48
C ARG A 309 2.76 -7.57 13.87
N ALA A 310 3.30 -6.81 12.91
CA ALA A 310 2.56 -5.77 12.18
C ALA A 310 1.39 -6.35 11.35
N VAL A 311 1.52 -7.58 10.89
CA VAL A 311 0.48 -8.31 10.15
C VAL A 311 -0.64 -8.80 11.07
N SER A 312 -0.37 -8.98 12.38
CA SER A 312 -1.38 -9.43 13.35
C SER A 312 -2.47 -8.41 13.64
N MET A 313 -2.25 -7.14 13.32
CA MET A 313 -3.23 -6.05 13.53
C MET A 313 -4.28 -5.92 12.43
N GLY A 314 -4.16 -6.65 11.34
CA GLY A 314 -5.19 -6.70 10.29
C GLY A 314 -4.70 -7.36 9.03
N ASP A 315 -5.31 -8.47 8.64
CA ASP A 315 -4.98 -9.25 7.44
C ASP A 315 -5.38 -8.54 6.13
N GLN A 316 -5.23 -7.22 6.06
CA GLN A 316 -5.43 -6.48 4.82
C GLN A 316 -4.08 -6.31 4.11
N PRO A 317 -3.90 -6.90 2.93
CA PRO A 317 -2.73 -6.63 2.12
C PRO A 317 -2.69 -5.15 1.75
N LYS A 318 -1.50 -4.54 1.78
CA LYS A 318 -1.28 -3.13 1.37
C LYS A 318 -1.70 -2.86 -0.08
N GLN A 319 -2.02 -3.89 -0.83
CA GLN A 319 -2.48 -3.81 -2.21
C GLN A 319 -3.79 -4.59 -2.36
N ALA A 320 -4.78 -3.98 -2.98
CA ALA A 320 -6.05 -4.63 -3.28
C ALA A 320 -5.81 -5.85 -4.16
N VAL A 321 -6.10 -7.02 -3.64
CA VAL A 321 -6.13 -8.26 -4.42
C VAL A 321 -7.35 -8.16 -5.35
N ARG A 322 -7.11 -8.05 -6.65
CA ARG A 322 -8.17 -8.20 -7.63
C ARG A 322 -8.44 -9.69 -7.83
N LEU A 323 -9.40 -10.22 -7.09
CA LEU A 323 -9.98 -11.51 -7.41
C LEU A 323 -10.92 -11.32 -8.59
N HIS A 324 -10.50 -11.75 -9.78
CA HIS A 324 -11.44 -11.92 -10.87
C HIS A 324 -12.23 -13.19 -10.59
N GLY A 325 -13.49 -13.01 -10.20
CA GLY A 325 -14.43 -14.09 -9.98
C GLY A 325 -14.67 -14.88 -11.26
N GLY A 326 -14.11 -16.05 -11.29
CA GLY A 326 -14.48 -17.15 -12.17
C GLY A 326 -14.60 -18.37 -11.29
N GLY A 327 -15.80 -18.86 -11.09
CA GLY A 327 -16.32 -19.91 -10.25
C GLY A 327 -15.34 -20.89 -9.63
N ALA A 328 -15.64 -21.16 -8.39
CA ALA A 328 -15.01 -22.09 -7.42
C ALA A 328 -13.99 -21.43 -6.49
N ALA A 329 -14.51 -20.86 -5.40
CA ALA A 329 -13.74 -20.59 -4.20
C ALA A 329 -13.31 -21.90 -3.55
N GLY A 330 -12.14 -22.40 -3.94
CA GLY A 330 -11.41 -23.40 -3.19
C GLY A 330 -10.85 -22.74 -1.93
N ARG A 331 -11.51 -22.95 -0.77
CA ARG A 331 -10.93 -22.60 0.53
C ARG A 331 -9.70 -23.46 0.77
N VAL A 332 -8.53 -22.92 0.59
CA VAL A 332 -7.29 -23.46 1.15
C VAL A 332 -6.98 -22.66 2.40
N GLY A 333 -7.48 -23.13 3.54
CA GLY A 333 -7.26 -22.52 4.85
C GLY A 333 -7.85 -23.38 5.93
N GLY A 334 -7.45 -24.66 6.00
CA GLY A 334 -7.72 -25.54 7.13
C GLY A 334 -6.91 -25.08 8.35
N ARG A 335 -7.56 -24.44 9.34
CA ARG A 335 -6.98 -24.27 10.67
C ARG A 335 -6.89 -25.65 11.32
N CYS A 336 -5.72 -26.21 11.44
CA CYS A 336 -5.47 -27.26 12.42
C CYS A 336 -5.44 -26.61 13.81
N ARG A 337 -6.44 -26.86 14.65
CA ARG A 337 -6.35 -26.62 16.10
C ARG A 337 -5.33 -27.61 16.67
N GLY A 338 -4.22 -27.11 17.16
CA GLY A 338 -3.24 -27.89 17.88
C GLY A 338 -3.81 -28.31 19.23
N GLN A 339 -3.97 -29.61 19.44
CA GLN A 339 -3.88 -30.23 20.76
C GLN A 339 -2.46 -30.74 20.92
N SER A 340 -1.87 -30.41 22.05
CA SER A 340 -0.59 -30.90 22.53
C SER A 340 -0.59 -32.43 22.69
N GLY A 341 0.36 -33.11 22.05
CA GLY A 341 0.72 -34.49 22.36
C GLY A 341 0.60 -35.46 21.18
N GLY A 342 1.72 -35.99 20.69
CA GLY A 342 1.81 -37.26 19.99
C GLY A 342 1.79 -37.17 18.45
N GLY A 343 2.89 -37.56 17.82
CA GLY A 343 3.07 -37.63 16.38
C GLY A 343 2.06 -38.52 15.66
N GLY A 344 1.33 -37.95 14.74
CA GLY A 344 0.40 -38.62 13.85
C GLY A 344 0.35 -37.99 12.49
N ARG A 345 0.72 -38.74 11.46
CA ARG A 345 0.65 -38.32 10.06
C ARG A 345 -0.81 -38.13 9.62
N CYS A 346 -1.18 -37.02 9.10
CA CYS A 346 -2.48 -36.77 8.45
C CYS A 346 -2.56 -37.55 7.12
N ARG A 347 -3.50 -38.48 6.99
CA ARG A 347 -3.92 -39.09 5.71
C ARG A 347 -5.14 -38.31 5.16
N PRO A 348 -5.24 -38.05 3.85
CA PRO A 348 -6.45 -37.49 3.27
C PRO A 348 -7.58 -38.52 3.22
N ARG A 349 -8.78 -38.12 3.64
CA ARG A 349 -10.01 -38.91 3.47
C ARG A 349 -10.54 -38.72 2.06
N GLY A 350 -10.76 -39.82 1.35
CA GLY A 350 -11.45 -39.86 0.05
C GLY A 350 -12.97 -39.63 0.21
N PRO A 351 -13.67 -39.35 -0.90
CA PRO A 351 -15.08 -38.95 -0.89
C PRO A 351 -15.98 -40.17 -0.52
N SER A 352 -16.83 -40.00 0.48
CA SER A 352 -17.85 -40.95 0.86
C SER A 352 -19.01 -40.95 -0.15
N GLY A 353 -19.26 -42.10 -0.76
CA GLY A 353 -20.35 -42.31 -1.71
C GLY A 353 -21.72 -42.19 -1.05
N GLY A 354 -22.59 -41.36 -1.66
CA GLY A 354 -23.98 -41.23 -1.28
C GLY A 354 -24.82 -42.41 -1.76
N ARG A 355 -25.45 -43.11 -0.82
CA ARG A 355 -26.50 -44.12 -1.11
C ARG A 355 -27.82 -43.42 -1.40
N ARG A 356 -28.39 -43.67 -2.59
CA ARG A 356 -29.79 -43.41 -2.93
C ARG A 356 -30.72 -44.27 -2.09
N ARG A 357 -31.83 -43.74 -1.59
CA ARG A 357 -33.02 -44.47 -1.21
C ARG A 357 -34.19 -44.15 -2.15
N PRO A 358 -34.99 -45.14 -2.51
CA PRO A 358 -36.17 -44.97 -3.35
C PRO A 358 -37.43 -44.78 -2.49
N ARG A 359 -38.27 -43.90 -2.89
CA ARG A 359 -39.74 -43.82 -3.08
C ARG A 359 -40.20 -42.38 -2.98
#